data_3062c8921d7bf08c4ce3e4cd96eb675b
#
_entry.id   3062c8921d7bf08c4ce3e4cd96eb675b
#
_cell.length_a   1.000
_cell.length_b   1.000
_cell.length_c   1.000
_cell.angle_alpha   90.00
_cell.angle_beta   90.00
_cell.angle_gamma   90.00
#
_symmetry.space_group_name_H-M   'P 1'
#
loop_
_entity.id
_entity.type
_entity.pdbx_description
1 polymer ?
#
loop_
_entity_poly.entity_id
_entity_poly.type
_entity_poly.pdbx_seq_one_letter_code
_entity_poly.pdbx_strand_id
1 'polypeptide(L)'
;RALEWVSKDNVGEYMSKHRFDTNITELKNYFTSVIDWVSTVFTDVESEMKGLEYGRLYETYKKQPYNSKTVSEQVKKLYSDPYIKNRKGVFEYILGGSTDTKLLEVRVFDEATKKSKYAIQTAEAEKKGISNCSFCAIGHDANKTKIWKLAEMDADHVTAWSKGGATNNNNC
;
A
#
# COMPACT_ATOMS: atom_id res chain seq x y z
N ARG A 1 19.57 9.12 13.68
CA ARG A 1 18.76 7.94 13.29
C ARG A 1 18.99 6.75 14.24
N ALA A 2 20.21 6.24 14.42
CA ALA A 2 20.45 5.09 15.31
C ALA A 2 19.93 5.33 16.74
N LEU A 3 20.17 6.52 17.29
CA LEU A 3 19.65 6.92 18.60
C LEU A 3 18.12 6.99 18.63
N GLU A 4 17.50 7.57 17.62
CA GLU A 4 16.04 7.64 17.47
C GLU A 4 15.43 6.23 17.49
N TRP A 5 16.01 5.31 16.73
CA TRP A 5 15.49 3.95 16.62
C TRP A 5 15.66 3.13 17.91
N VAL A 6 16.86 3.14 18.52
CA VAL A 6 17.11 2.35 19.74
C VAL A 6 16.31 2.89 20.93
N SER A 7 16.11 4.22 20.99
CA SER A 7 15.38 4.88 22.07
C SER A 7 13.86 4.92 21.85
N LYS A 8 13.37 4.44 20.70
CA LYS A 8 11.97 4.57 20.28
C LYS A 8 11.49 6.04 20.36
N ASP A 9 12.29 6.92 19.78
CA ASP A 9 12.14 8.38 19.75
C ASP A 9 12.31 9.11 21.10
N ASN A 10 12.62 8.40 22.18
CA ASN A 10 12.94 9.02 23.49
C ASN A 10 14.46 9.23 23.66
N VAL A 11 15.06 10.01 22.75
CA VAL A 11 16.51 10.24 22.70
C VAL A 11 17.05 10.85 23.99
N GLY A 12 16.31 11.77 24.62
CA GLY A 12 16.72 12.45 25.85
C GLY A 12 16.90 11.48 27.02
N GLU A 13 15.97 10.59 27.24
CA GLU A 13 16.04 9.57 28.28
C GLU A 13 17.19 8.57 28.01
N TYR A 14 17.30 8.10 26.76
CA TYR A 14 18.39 7.21 26.37
C TYR A 14 19.75 7.84 26.63
N MET A 15 19.97 9.08 26.19
CA MET A 15 21.22 9.82 26.42
C MET A 15 21.52 10.05 27.92
N SER A 16 20.47 10.35 28.70
CA SER A 16 20.65 10.51 30.16
C SER A 16 21.08 9.21 30.82
N LYS A 17 20.47 8.10 30.45
CA LYS A 17 20.79 6.76 30.99
C LYS A 17 22.21 6.32 30.62
N HIS A 18 22.64 6.61 29.40
CA HIS A 18 23.92 6.16 28.85
C HIS A 18 25.03 7.24 28.91
N ARG A 19 24.83 8.35 29.65
CA ARG A 19 25.76 9.48 29.68
C ARG A 19 27.15 9.16 30.22
N PHE A 20 27.30 8.08 31.01
CA PHE A 20 28.57 7.64 31.60
C PHE A 20 29.12 6.39 30.92
N ASP A 21 28.51 5.88 29.89
CA ASP A 21 29.02 4.73 29.15
C ASP A 21 30.34 5.09 28.46
N THR A 22 31.31 4.21 28.61
CA THR A 22 32.65 4.39 28.04
C THR A 22 32.73 3.96 26.57
N ASN A 23 31.69 3.35 26.04
CA ASN A 23 31.64 2.88 24.66
C ASN A 23 30.18 2.93 24.12
N ILE A 24 30.05 2.75 22.82
CA ILE A 24 28.76 2.75 22.09
C ILE A 24 28.41 1.34 21.56
N THR A 25 28.89 0.30 22.19
CA THR A 25 28.75 -1.07 21.67
C THR A 25 27.29 -1.48 21.51
N GLU A 26 26.43 -1.16 22.47
CA GLU A 26 24.98 -1.45 22.39
C GLU A 26 24.36 -0.77 21.18
N LEU A 27 24.57 0.53 21.04
CA LEU A 27 24.05 1.30 19.90
C LEU A 27 24.57 0.78 18.56
N LYS A 28 25.86 0.46 18.49
CA LYS A 28 26.49 -0.10 17.29
C LYS A 28 25.87 -1.46 16.94
N ASN A 29 25.74 -2.35 17.90
CA ASN A 29 25.18 -3.70 17.68
C ASN A 29 23.72 -3.61 17.22
N TYR A 30 22.92 -2.75 17.86
CA TYR A 30 21.54 -2.53 17.45
C TYR A 30 21.47 -2.04 15.99
N PHE A 31 22.25 -1.02 15.66
CA PHE A 31 22.26 -0.44 14.32
C PHE A 31 22.73 -1.44 13.26
N THR A 32 23.77 -2.21 13.57
CA THR A 32 24.26 -3.30 12.71
C THR A 32 23.16 -4.35 12.48
N SER A 33 22.47 -4.76 13.55
CA SER A 33 21.35 -5.72 13.42
C SER A 33 20.23 -5.22 12.53
N VAL A 34 19.89 -3.93 12.59
CA VAL A 34 18.90 -3.33 11.69
C VAL A 34 19.37 -3.37 10.23
N ILE A 35 20.63 -2.98 9.98
CA ILE A 35 21.20 -2.98 8.62
C ILE A 35 21.25 -4.39 8.05
N ASP A 36 21.76 -5.35 8.81
CA ASP A 36 21.91 -6.74 8.38
C ASP A 36 20.53 -7.35 8.06
N TRP A 37 19.54 -7.10 8.92
CA TRP A 37 18.19 -7.56 8.67
C TRP A 37 17.60 -6.95 7.38
N VAL A 38 17.72 -5.63 7.19
CA VAL A 38 17.23 -4.95 5.98
C VAL A 38 17.91 -5.53 4.73
N SER A 39 19.23 -5.70 4.76
CA SER A 39 20.01 -6.23 3.64
C SER A 39 19.69 -7.70 3.33
N THR A 40 19.28 -8.46 4.34
CA THR A 40 18.86 -9.86 4.18
C THR A 40 17.47 -9.96 3.56
N VAL A 41 16.56 -9.06 3.95
CA VAL A 41 15.17 -9.06 3.46
C VAL A 41 15.07 -8.43 2.07
N PHE A 42 15.72 -7.28 1.86
CA PHE A 42 15.68 -6.50 0.62
C PHE A 42 17.04 -6.57 -0.07
N THR A 43 17.19 -7.47 -1.02
CA THR A 43 18.43 -7.63 -1.80
C THR A 43 18.55 -6.60 -2.94
N ASP A 44 17.43 -6.12 -3.46
CA ASP A 44 17.38 -5.04 -4.44
C ASP A 44 17.17 -3.71 -3.73
N VAL A 45 17.92 -2.67 -4.11
CA VAL A 45 17.84 -1.33 -3.50
C VAL A 45 17.05 -0.41 -4.41
N GLU A 46 15.95 0.13 -3.88
CA GLU A 46 15.12 1.10 -4.57
C GLU A 46 15.32 2.52 -4.00
N SER A 47 15.10 3.54 -4.83
CA SER A 47 15.29 4.95 -4.42
C SER A 47 14.39 5.36 -3.24
N GLU A 48 13.18 4.80 -3.20
CA GLU A 48 12.16 5.06 -2.18
C GLU A 48 12.49 4.44 -0.82
N MET A 49 13.45 3.52 -0.76
CA MET A 49 13.98 2.99 0.50
C MET A 49 14.69 4.07 1.32
N LYS A 50 15.17 5.12 0.66
CA LYS A 50 15.82 6.25 1.34
C LYS A 50 14.84 6.95 2.28
N GLY A 51 15.19 6.98 3.57
CA GLY A 51 14.38 7.66 4.60
C GLY A 51 13.23 6.84 5.16
N LEU A 52 13.18 5.53 4.90
CA LEU A 52 12.28 4.64 5.63
C LEU A 52 12.67 4.56 7.11
N GLU A 53 11.69 4.36 7.98
CA GLU A 53 11.88 4.20 9.43
C GLU A 53 12.30 2.76 9.76
N TYR A 54 13.51 2.38 9.33
CA TYR A 54 14.02 1.01 9.43
C TYR A 54 14.03 0.45 10.85
N GLY A 55 14.28 1.29 11.86
CA GLY A 55 14.23 0.85 13.26
C GLY A 55 12.84 0.38 13.65
N ARG A 56 11.80 1.13 13.29
CA ARG A 56 10.40 0.77 13.53
C ARG A 56 10.02 -0.51 12.77
N LEU A 57 10.38 -0.58 11.49
CA LEU A 57 10.12 -1.76 10.67
C LEU A 57 10.81 -3.00 11.22
N TYR A 58 12.09 -2.86 11.62
CA TYR A 58 12.85 -3.93 12.26
C TYR A 58 12.15 -4.42 13.53
N GLU A 59 11.82 -3.53 14.46
CA GLU A 59 11.18 -3.92 15.73
C GLU A 59 9.83 -4.60 15.50
N THR A 60 9.09 -4.18 14.50
CA THR A 60 7.76 -4.74 14.19
C THR A 60 7.85 -6.11 13.52
N TYR A 61 8.80 -6.28 12.58
CA TYR A 61 8.77 -7.39 11.63
C TYR A 61 9.94 -8.37 11.72
N LYS A 62 10.98 -8.11 12.54
CA LYS A 62 12.21 -8.94 12.64
C LYS A 62 11.99 -10.40 13.00
N LYS A 63 10.86 -10.73 13.61
CA LYS A 63 10.53 -12.11 14.04
C LYS A 63 9.89 -12.95 12.94
N GLN A 64 9.51 -12.33 11.82
CA GLN A 64 8.88 -13.04 10.71
C GLN A 64 9.94 -13.57 9.74
N PRO A 65 9.75 -14.78 9.19
CA PRO A 65 10.64 -15.30 8.16
C PRO A 65 10.34 -14.64 6.81
N TYR A 66 11.38 -14.24 6.09
CA TYR A 66 11.27 -13.68 4.75
C TYR A 66 12.14 -14.45 3.76
N ASN A 67 11.60 -14.66 2.55
CA ASN A 67 12.37 -15.10 1.41
C ASN A 67 12.71 -13.89 0.54
N SER A 68 13.98 -13.51 0.49
CA SER A 68 14.41 -12.29 -0.23
C SER A 68 14.06 -12.29 -1.71
N LYS A 69 14.10 -13.45 -2.37
CA LYS A 69 13.70 -13.59 -3.78
C LYS A 69 12.22 -13.27 -3.97
N THR A 70 11.35 -13.83 -3.13
CA THR A 70 9.91 -13.55 -3.15
C THR A 70 9.63 -12.08 -2.85
N VAL A 71 10.35 -11.48 -1.88
CA VAL A 71 10.23 -10.06 -1.56
C VAL A 71 10.60 -9.19 -2.76
N SER A 72 11.73 -9.46 -3.43
CA SER A 72 12.15 -8.74 -4.64
C SER A 72 11.14 -8.85 -5.78
N GLU A 73 10.59 -10.04 -6.01
CA GLU A 73 9.54 -10.26 -7.02
C GLU A 73 8.27 -9.45 -6.70
N GLN A 74 7.86 -9.41 -5.42
CA GLN A 74 6.71 -8.63 -4.98
C GLN A 74 6.96 -7.12 -5.13
N VAL A 75 8.13 -6.61 -4.77
CA VAL A 75 8.49 -5.20 -4.97
C VAL A 75 8.38 -4.83 -6.45
N LYS A 76 8.99 -5.60 -7.35
CA LYS A 76 8.94 -5.36 -8.81
C LYS A 76 7.51 -5.39 -9.34
N LYS A 77 6.70 -6.35 -8.91
CA LYS A 77 5.28 -6.45 -9.27
C LYS A 77 4.50 -5.21 -8.84
N LEU A 78 4.65 -4.78 -7.58
CA LEU A 78 3.94 -3.62 -7.05
C LEU A 78 4.42 -2.30 -7.68
N TYR A 79 5.70 -2.21 -8.03
CA TYR A 79 6.27 -1.03 -8.71
C TYR A 79 5.80 -0.89 -10.17
N SER A 80 5.43 -1.99 -10.81
CA SER A 80 4.84 -1.99 -12.15
C SER A 80 3.35 -1.62 -12.15
N ASP A 81 2.69 -1.59 -10.97
CA ASP A 81 1.28 -1.24 -10.83
C ASP A 81 1.11 0.30 -10.82
N PRO A 82 0.47 0.90 -11.86
CA PRO A 82 0.29 2.34 -11.96
C PRO A 82 -0.68 2.92 -10.91
N TYR A 83 -1.46 2.08 -10.26
CA TYR A 83 -2.44 2.51 -9.25
C TYR A 83 -1.82 2.73 -7.88
N ILE A 84 -0.63 2.21 -7.61
CA ILE A 84 0.08 2.41 -6.35
C ILE A 84 0.67 3.81 -6.31
N LYS A 85 0.19 4.65 -5.39
CA LYS A 85 0.63 6.04 -5.23
C LYS A 85 1.74 6.17 -4.18
N ASN A 86 1.68 5.39 -3.10
CA ASN A 86 2.69 5.40 -2.06
C ASN A 86 3.69 4.25 -2.24
N ARG A 87 4.75 4.48 -3.01
CA ARG A 87 5.81 3.50 -3.23
C ARG A 87 6.63 3.17 -1.99
N LYS A 88 6.75 4.12 -1.04
CA LYS A 88 7.39 3.85 0.26
C LYS A 88 6.58 2.86 1.10
N GLY A 89 5.27 2.90 1.02
CA GLY A 89 4.38 1.98 1.71
C GLY A 89 4.48 0.53 1.22
N VAL A 90 5.00 0.31 0.00
CA VAL A 90 5.19 -1.04 -0.58
C VAL A 90 6.05 -1.92 0.32
N PHE A 91 7.12 -1.37 0.90
CA PHE A 91 8.03 -2.14 1.75
C PHE A 91 7.34 -2.63 3.02
N GLU A 92 6.63 -1.75 3.72
CA GLU A 92 5.88 -2.13 4.91
C GLU A 92 4.70 -3.06 4.58
N TYR A 93 4.02 -2.83 3.47
CA TYR A 93 2.96 -3.70 2.97
C TYR A 93 3.44 -5.16 2.79
N ILE A 94 4.59 -5.36 2.15
CA ILE A 94 5.18 -6.69 1.96
C ILE A 94 5.59 -7.30 3.29
N LEU A 95 6.25 -6.52 4.17
CA LEU A 95 6.66 -6.97 5.51
C LEU A 95 5.47 -7.39 6.38
N GLY A 96 4.33 -6.72 6.23
CA GLY A 96 3.07 -7.02 6.92
C GLY A 96 2.26 -8.16 6.28
N GLY A 97 2.85 -8.95 5.38
CA GLY A 97 2.19 -10.09 4.72
C GLY A 97 1.20 -9.70 3.64
N SER A 98 1.33 -8.51 3.07
CA SER A 98 0.52 -7.99 1.96
C SER A 98 -0.98 -7.88 2.29
N THR A 99 -1.30 -7.49 3.50
CA THR A 99 -2.69 -7.42 4.00
C THR A 99 -3.25 -6.00 4.09
N ASP A 100 -2.43 -5.00 4.47
CA ASP A 100 -2.90 -3.62 4.65
C ASP A 100 -2.70 -2.77 3.39
N THR A 101 -3.68 -2.81 2.49
CA THR A 101 -3.67 -2.02 1.24
C THR A 101 -3.68 -0.50 1.44
N LYS A 102 -4.01 0.00 2.65
CA LYS A 102 -3.94 1.44 2.96
C LYS A 102 -2.54 2.00 2.82
N LEU A 103 -1.53 1.17 3.06
CA LEU A 103 -0.12 1.52 2.89
C LEU A 103 0.24 1.89 1.45
N LEU A 104 -0.53 1.42 0.47
CA LEU A 104 -0.28 1.62 -0.96
C LEU A 104 -0.98 2.87 -1.53
N GLU A 105 -1.89 3.48 -0.78
CA GLU A 105 -2.71 4.66 -1.19
C GLU A 105 -3.45 4.47 -2.54
N VAL A 106 -3.98 3.28 -2.77
CA VAL A 106 -4.71 2.88 -3.99
C VAL A 106 -6.22 3.18 -3.90
N ARG A 107 -6.59 4.31 -3.32
CA ARG A 107 -7.98 4.59 -2.95
C ARG A 107 -8.84 5.16 -4.08
N VAL A 108 -8.25 5.86 -5.04
CA VAL A 108 -8.99 6.63 -6.04
C VAL A 108 -8.68 6.11 -7.44
N PHE A 109 -9.73 5.76 -8.20
CA PHE A 109 -9.60 5.42 -9.61
C PHE A 109 -9.14 6.63 -10.42
N ASP A 110 -8.21 6.42 -11.34
CA ASP A 110 -7.81 7.45 -12.29
C ASP A 110 -8.87 7.65 -13.39
N GLU A 111 -8.78 8.77 -14.09
CA GLU A 111 -9.75 9.14 -15.13
C GLU A 111 -9.77 8.17 -16.31
N ALA A 112 -8.65 7.53 -16.63
CA ALA A 112 -8.57 6.53 -17.70
C ALA A 112 -9.36 5.27 -17.32
N THR A 113 -9.19 4.79 -16.08
CA THR A 113 -9.95 3.66 -15.52
C THR A 113 -11.44 3.95 -15.49
N LYS A 114 -11.84 5.12 -14.99
CA LYS A 114 -13.26 5.54 -14.95
C LYS A 114 -13.88 5.55 -16.35
N LYS A 115 -13.23 6.18 -17.33
CA LYS A 115 -13.71 6.25 -18.73
C LYS A 115 -13.80 4.87 -19.38
N SER A 116 -12.79 4.03 -19.19
CA SER A 116 -12.77 2.68 -19.73
C SER A 116 -13.91 1.84 -19.16
N LYS A 117 -14.09 1.87 -17.84
CA LYS A 117 -15.15 1.11 -17.17
C LYS A 117 -16.54 1.61 -17.57
N TYR A 118 -16.74 2.92 -17.62
CA TYR A 118 -17.97 3.54 -18.06
C TYR A 118 -18.36 3.08 -19.48
N ALA A 119 -17.40 3.09 -20.42
CA ALA A 119 -17.66 2.67 -21.79
C ALA A 119 -18.11 1.20 -21.88
N ILE A 120 -17.41 0.30 -21.18
CA ILE A 120 -17.74 -1.13 -21.14
C ILE A 120 -19.14 -1.33 -20.52
N GLN A 121 -19.36 -0.75 -19.35
CA GLN A 121 -20.60 -0.91 -18.58
C GLN A 121 -21.80 -0.33 -19.32
N THR A 122 -21.63 0.81 -20.01
CA THR A 122 -22.68 1.43 -20.83
C THR A 122 -23.03 0.56 -22.04
N ALA A 123 -22.03 0.05 -22.77
CA ALA A 123 -22.29 -0.83 -23.92
C ALA A 123 -23.00 -2.13 -23.52
N GLU A 124 -22.66 -2.69 -22.36
CA GLU A 124 -23.37 -3.88 -21.84
C GLU A 124 -24.81 -3.56 -21.40
N ALA A 125 -25.01 -2.42 -20.75
CA ALA A 125 -26.32 -1.96 -20.28
C ALA A 125 -27.26 -1.73 -21.43
N GLU A 126 -26.81 -1.04 -22.49
CA GLU A 126 -27.58 -0.81 -23.73
C GLU A 126 -28.00 -2.13 -24.39
N LYS A 127 -27.11 -3.10 -24.49
CA LYS A 127 -27.45 -4.44 -25.04
C LYS A 127 -28.53 -5.17 -24.22
N LYS A 128 -28.53 -4.96 -22.91
CA LYS A 128 -29.48 -5.59 -21.99
C LYS A 128 -30.77 -4.78 -21.79
N GLY A 129 -30.84 -3.56 -22.28
CA GLY A 129 -31.98 -2.65 -22.07
C GLY A 129 -32.14 -2.24 -20.60
N ILE A 130 -31.06 -2.12 -19.85
CA ILE A 130 -31.05 -1.75 -18.42
C ILE A 130 -30.19 -0.51 -18.19
N SER A 131 -30.21 0.06 -16.98
CA SER A 131 -29.35 1.18 -16.60
C SER A 131 -27.87 0.76 -16.57
N ASN A 132 -27.00 1.69 -16.96
CA ASN A 132 -25.56 1.57 -16.74
C ASN A 132 -25.12 1.86 -15.29
N CYS A 133 -26.03 2.27 -14.42
CA CYS A 133 -25.83 2.30 -12.97
C CYS A 133 -26.33 0.99 -12.36
N SER A 134 -25.44 0.24 -11.69
CA SER A 134 -25.77 -1.06 -11.10
C SER A 134 -26.91 -0.99 -10.07
N PHE A 135 -26.97 0.08 -9.29
CA PHE A 135 -28.07 0.32 -8.34
C PHE A 135 -29.40 0.60 -9.03
N CYS A 136 -29.38 1.44 -10.08
CA CYS A 136 -30.60 1.74 -10.84
C CYS A 136 -31.10 0.51 -11.60
N ALA A 137 -30.21 -0.30 -12.16
CA ALA A 137 -30.55 -1.49 -12.94
C ALA A 137 -31.37 -2.53 -12.13
N ILE A 138 -31.12 -2.65 -10.82
CA ILE A 138 -31.88 -3.53 -9.91
C ILE A 138 -33.10 -2.84 -9.27
N GLY A 139 -33.23 -1.52 -9.46
CA GLY A 139 -34.34 -0.73 -8.92
C GLY A 139 -35.67 -1.02 -9.64
N HIS A 140 -36.75 -0.45 -9.09
CA HIS A 140 -38.11 -0.60 -9.61
C HIS A 140 -38.70 0.71 -10.14
N ASP A 141 -37.88 1.77 -10.21
CA ASP A 141 -38.31 3.11 -10.66
C ASP A 141 -37.99 3.37 -12.14
N ALA A 142 -38.31 4.59 -12.61
CA ALA A 142 -38.08 5.03 -13.98
C ALA A 142 -36.59 5.05 -14.40
N ASN A 143 -35.64 4.96 -13.44
CA ASN A 143 -34.21 4.96 -13.72
C ASN A 143 -33.66 3.57 -14.09
N LYS A 144 -34.50 2.52 -14.01
CA LYS A 144 -34.11 1.14 -14.32
C LYS A 144 -33.51 0.94 -15.71
N THR A 145 -33.92 1.75 -16.67
CA THR A 145 -33.42 1.69 -18.05
C THR A 145 -32.66 2.95 -18.47
N LYS A 146 -32.46 3.90 -17.55
CA LYS A 146 -31.78 5.15 -17.85
C LYS A 146 -30.30 4.94 -18.03
N ILE A 147 -29.74 5.42 -19.13
CA ILE A 147 -28.32 5.52 -19.36
C ILE A 147 -27.83 6.88 -18.82
N TRP A 148 -27.04 6.83 -17.77
CA TRP A 148 -26.44 7.99 -17.13
C TRP A 148 -25.16 8.40 -17.85
N LYS A 149 -24.88 9.70 -17.92
CA LYS A 149 -23.63 10.23 -18.48
C LYS A 149 -22.48 10.03 -17.47
N LEU A 150 -21.24 9.94 -17.96
CA LEU A 150 -20.05 9.79 -17.10
C LEU A 150 -19.97 10.88 -16.01
N ALA A 151 -20.35 12.12 -16.33
CA ALA A 151 -20.32 13.24 -15.39
C ALA A 151 -21.42 13.15 -14.29
N GLU A 152 -22.38 12.27 -14.44
CA GLU A 152 -23.48 12.03 -13.48
C GLU A 152 -23.24 10.78 -12.63
N MET A 153 -22.09 10.10 -12.81
CA MET A 153 -21.74 8.85 -12.13
C MET A 153 -20.44 8.97 -11.38
N ASP A 154 -20.38 8.34 -10.22
CA ASP A 154 -19.14 8.15 -9.46
C ASP A 154 -18.64 6.72 -9.60
N ALA A 155 -17.32 6.57 -9.66
CA ALA A 155 -16.68 5.27 -9.63
C ALA A 155 -16.45 4.83 -8.18
N ASP A 156 -16.96 3.66 -7.83
CA ASP A 156 -16.76 3.06 -6.51
C ASP A 156 -16.19 1.65 -6.64
N HIS A 157 -15.66 1.15 -5.54
CA HIS A 157 -15.09 -0.20 -5.47
C HIS A 157 -16.20 -1.24 -5.24
N VAL A 158 -16.29 -2.24 -6.10
CA VAL A 158 -17.17 -3.42 -5.92
C VAL A 158 -16.84 -4.11 -4.60
N THR A 159 -15.55 -4.38 -4.36
CA THR A 159 -15.05 -4.75 -3.03
C THR A 159 -14.46 -3.49 -2.40
N ALA A 160 -15.03 -3.05 -1.28
CA ALA A 160 -14.60 -1.83 -0.61
C ALA A 160 -13.08 -1.80 -0.38
N TRP A 161 -12.44 -0.68 -0.70
CA TRP A 161 -11.01 -0.47 -0.49
C TRP A 161 -10.56 -0.77 0.96
N SER A 162 -11.37 -0.38 1.93
CA SER A 162 -11.12 -0.66 3.36
C SER A 162 -11.11 -2.15 3.71
N LYS A 163 -11.66 -3.00 2.83
CA LYS A 163 -11.68 -4.47 2.95
C LYS A 163 -10.64 -5.15 2.04
N GLY A 164 -9.69 -4.39 1.51
CA GLY A 164 -8.63 -4.91 0.64
C GLY A 164 -8.96 -4.92 -0.86
N GLY A 165 -10.04 -4.26 -1.27
CA GLY A 165 -10.37 -4.13 -2.69
C GLY A 165 -9.31 -3.36 -3.47
N ALA A 166 -8.82 -3.92 -4.57
CA ALA A 166 -7.83 -3.28 -5.44
C ALA A 166 -8.46 -2.14 -6.26
N THR A 167 -7.69 -1.09 -6.53
CA THR A 167 -8.13 0.02 -7.39
C THR A 167 -7.74 -0.28 -8.84
N ASN A 168 -8.47 -1.17 -9.50
CA ASN A 168 -8.28 -1.58 -10.88
C ASN A 168 -9.63 -1.77 -11.60
N ASN A 169 -9.59 -1.99 -12.93
CA ASN A 169 -10.79 -2.14 -13.76
C ASN A 169 -11.75 -3.27 -13.30
N ASN A 170 -11.24 -4.32 -12.66
CA ASN A 170 -12.07 -5.44 -12.24
C ASN A 170 -12.88 -5.14 -10.97
N ASN A 171 -12.43 -4.18 -10.19
CA ASN A 171 -13.04 -3.77 -8.92
C ASN A 171 -13.65 -2.35 -8.97
N CYS A 172 -13.77 -1.77 -10.14
CA CYS A 172 -14.44 -0.49 -10.38
C CYS A 172 -15.91 -0.73 -10.76
#